data_0429a9a24100ebd24251aed6785b935b
#
_entry.id   0429a9a24100ebd24251aed6785b935b
#
_cell.length_a   1.000
_cell.length_b   1.000
_cell.length_c   1.000
_cell.angle_alpha   90.00
_cell.angle_beta   90.00
_cell.angle_gamma   90.00
#
_symmetry.space_group_name_H-M   'P 1'
#
loop_
_entity.id
_entity.type
_entity.pdbx_description
1 polymer ?
#
loop_
_entity_poly.entity_id
_entity_poly.type
_entity_poly.pdbx_seq_one_letter_code
_entity_poly.pdbx_strand_id
1 'polypeptide(L)'
;RILPDTIKVNGDSLSFRGKSDGRIFQVYYKLQSEEEKEAFQSLTALHDLELEGKLSEPEGQRNFGGFNYQAYLKTQGIYQTLNIKKIQSLQKVSSWDIGENLSSLRRKAVVWIKTHFPDPMRNYMTGLLLGHLDTDFEEMNELYSSLGIIHLFALSGMQVGFFMDGFKKLLLRLGLTQEKLKWLTYPFSLIYAGLTGFSASVIRSLLQKLLAQHGVKGLDNFALT
;
A
#
# COMPACT_ATOMS: atom_id res chain seq x y z
N ARG A 1 7.74 -0.38 16.30
CA ARG A 1 8.08 0.28 15.02
C ARG A 1 6.83 0.53 14.19
N ILE A 2 6.69 1.71 13.61
CA ILE A 2 5.59 2.08 12.72
C ILE A 2 5.90 1.63 11.30
N LEU A 3 4.88 1.07 10.60
CA LEU A 3 4.91 0.83 9.15
C LEU A 3 4.26 2.03 8.44
N PRO A 4 5.04 2.93 7.82
CA PRO A 4 4.55 4.25 7.39
C PRO A 4 3.46 4.21 6.31
N ASP A 5 3.49 3.21 5.42
CA ASP A 5 2.50 3.05 4.34
C ASP A 5 1.10 2.69 4.84
N THR A 6 0.98 2.28 6.10
CA THR A 6 -0.29 1.89 6.72
C THR A 6 -0.93 3.02 7.53
N ILE A 7 -0.28 4.18 7.62
CA ILE A 7 -0.79 5.33 8.36
C ILE A 7 -2.04 5.88 7.66
N LYS A 8 -3.13 5.91 8.41
CA LYS A 8 -4.40 6.52 8.01
C LYS A 8 -4.82 7.51 9.09
N VAL A 9 -5.14 8.71 8.67
CA VAL A 9 -5.68 9.78 9.53
C VAL A 9 -7.09 10.09 9.04
N ASN A 10 -8.07 9.97 9.91
CA ASN A 10 -9.46 10.27 9.64
C ASN A 10 -10.00 11.16 10.76
N GLY A 11 -10.16 12.45 10.47
CA GLY A 11 -10.43 13.45 11.50
C GLY A 11 -9.34 13.43 12.57
N ASP A 12 -9.73 13.17 13.82
CA ASP A 12 -8.82 13.04 14.96
C ASP A 12 -8.36 11.59 15.21
N SER A 13 -8.80 10.65 14.40
CA SER A 13 -8.46 9.24 14.55
C SER A 13 -7.25 8.88 13.69
N LEU A 14 -6.20 8.41 14.33
CA LEU A 14 -5.01 7.84 13.69
C LEU A 14 -5.05 6.32 13.80
N SER A 15 -4.86 5.64 12.70
CA SER A 15 -4.65 4.20 12.68
C SER A 15 -3.44 3.83 11.83
N PHE A 16 -2.70 2.83 12.26
CA PHE A 16 -1.55 2.31 11.52
C PHE A 16 -1.22 0.89 11.98
N ARG A 17 -0.34 0.22 11.24
CA ARG A 17 0.24 -1.04 11.66
C ARG A 17 1.59 -0.82 12.31
N GLY A 18 1.77 -1.39 13.48
CA GLY A 18 3.03 -1.43 14.20
C GLY A 18 3.62 -2.83 14.21
N LYS A 19 4.93 -2.94 14.20
CA LYS A 19 5.69 -4.19 14.33
C LYS A 19 6.50 -4.15 15.63
N SER A 20 6.36 -5.18 16.46
CA SER A 20 7.17 -5.41 17.66
C SER A 20 7.42 -6.90 17.81
N ASP A 21 8.67 -7.28 18.08
CA ASP A 21 9.10 -8.69 18.29
C ASP A 21 8.58 -9.65 17.20
N GLY A 22 8.64 -9.20 15.94
CA GLY A 22 8.19 -9.98 14.80
C GLY A 22 6.67 -10.08 14.63
N ARG A 23 5.88 -9.52 15.54
CA ARG A 23 4.41 -9.49 15.48
C ARG A 23 3.92 -8.16 14.92
N ILE A 24 2.81 -8.22 14.19
CA ILE A 24 2.15 -7.04 13.64
C ILE A 24 0.89 -6.77 14.46
N PHE A 25 0.69 -5.51 14.82
CA PHE A 25 -0.46 -5.01 15.57
C PHE A 25 -1.21 -3.97 14.76
N GLN A 26 -2.52 -3.96 14.84
CA GLN A 26 -3.32 -2.82 14.40
C GLN A 26 -3.39 -1.83 15.54
N VAL A 27 -2.95 -0.61 15.31
CA VAL A 27 -2.81 0.44 16.32
C VAL A 27 -3.81 1.54 16.07
N TYR A 28 -4.43 2.03 17.14
CA TYR A 28 -5.36 3.15 17.12
C TYR A 28 -4.91 4.20 18.15
N TYR A 29 -5.01 5.45 17.74
CA TYR A 29 -4.70 6.59 18.58
C TYR A 29 -5.63 7.76 18.26
N LYS A 30 -6.06 8.48 19.30
CA LYS A 30 -6.80 9.73 19.13
C LYS A 30 -5.83 10.91 19.21
N LEU A 31 -5.63 11.58 18.09
CA LEU A 31 -4.76 12.76 17.97
C LEU A 31 -5.23 13.86 18.92
N GLN A 32 -4.28 14.55 19.52
CA GLN A 32 -4.54 15.57 20.54
C GLN A 32 -4.45 17.00 19.99
N SER A 33 -3.76 17.18 18.84
CA SER A 33 -3.57 18.49 18.21
C SER A 33 -3.46 18.39 16.70
N GLU A 34 -3.68 19.50 16.00
CA GLU A 34 -3.47 19.59 14.55
C GLU A 34 -1.98 19.44 14.17
N GLU A 35 -1.06 19.92 15.01
CA GLU A 35 0.38 19.76 14.79
C GLU A 35 0.78 18.27 14.79
N GLU A 36 0.21 17.50 15.72
CA GLU A 36 0.42 16.06 15.79
C GLU A 36 -0.14 15.36 14.54
N LYS A 37 -1.29 15.80 14.06
CA LYS A 37 -1.93 15.30 12.84
C LYS A 37 -1.05 15.54 11.61
N GLU A 38 -0.54 16.76 11.43
CA GLU A 38 0.37 17.10 10.33
C GLU A 38 1.66 16.29 10.39
N ALA A 39 2.21 16.10 11.60
CA ALA A 39 3.41 15.29 11.82
C ALA A 39 3.21 13.84 11.34
N PHE A 40 2.10 13.20 11.71
CA PHE A 40 1.80 11.83 11.26
C PHE A 40 1.43 11.76 9.77
N GLN A 41 0.76 12.77 9.23
CA GLN A 41 0.46 12.82 7.79
C GLN A 41 1.71 12.93 6.93
N SER A 42 2.69 13.71 7.36
CA SER A 42 3.98 13.91 6.68
C SER A 42 5.00 12.82 6.94
N LEU A 43 4.76 11.93 7.93
CA LEU A 43 5.68 10.89 8.33
C LEU A 43 5.89 9.86 7.20
N THR A 44 7.14 9.79 6.70
CA THR A 44 7.53 8.88 5.60
C THR A 44 8.64 7.92 5.97
N ALA A 45 9.43 8.23 7.00
CA ALA A 45 10.51 7.38 7.47
C ALA A 45 10.02 6.36 8.51
N LEU A 46 10.83 5.33 8.75
CA LEU A 46 10.62 4.39 9.84
C LEU A 46 10.85 5.08 11.19
N HIS A 47 9.95 4.87 12.12
CA HIS A 47 10.07 5.36 13.49
C HIS A 47 9.74 4.27 14.49
N ASP A 48 10.53 4.21 15.55
CA ASP A 48 10.19 3.47 16.75
C ASP A 48 9.39 4.38 17.68
N LEU A 49 8.33 3.82 18.24
CA LEU A 49 7.36 4.51 19.07
C LEU A 49 7.39 3.89 20.46
N GLU A 50 7.71 4.70 21.46
CA GLU A 50 7.46 4.36 22.85
C GLU A 50 6.10 4.91 23.26
N LEU A 51 5.27 4.04 23.80
CA LEU A 51 3.88 4.36 24.05
C LEU A 51 3.33 3.64 25.30
N GLU A 52 2.31 4.23 25.87
CA GLU A 52 1.44 3.57 26.82
C GLU A 52 0.08 3.30 26.17
N GLY A 53 -0.40 2.08 26.27
CA GLY A 53 -1.65 1.71 25.65
C GLY A 53 -2.24 0.41 26.19
N LYS A 54 -3.44 0.10 25.74
CA LYS A 54 -4.15 -1.13 26.10
C LYS A 54 -4.13 -2.08 24.90
N LEU A 55 -3.59 -3.26 25.12
CA LEU A 55 -3.68 -4.36 24.19
C LEU A 55 -5.04 -5.04 24.33
N SER A 56 -5.69 -5.33 23.20
CA SER A 56 -6.99 -6.01 23.17
C SER A 56 -7.08 -6.94 21.97
N GLU A 57 -7.99 -7.90 22.03
CA GLU A 57 -8.34 -8.66 20.85
C GLU A 57 -9.24 -7.81 19.94
N PRO A 58 -9.14 -7.97 18.61
CA PRO A 58 -10.05 -7.31 17.68
C PRO A 58 -11.50 -7.76 17.94
N GLU A 59 -12.42 -6.83 17.80
CA GLU A 59 -13.83 -7.14 17.93
C GLU A 59 -14.30 -8.11 16.84
N GLY A 60 -15.03 -9.13 17.24
CA GLY A 60 -15.68 -10.06 16.34
C GLY A 60 -16.87 -9.43 15.62
N GLN A 61 -17.62 -10.27 14.94
CA GLN A 61 -18.85 -9.87 14.27
C GLN A 61 -19.90 -9.37 15.29
N ARG A 62 -20.36 -8.11 15.15
CA ARG A 62 -21.36 -7.52 16.05
C ARG A 62 -22.80 -7.88 15.65
N ASN A 63 -23.06 -8.01 14.34
CA ASN A 63 -24.39 -8.26 13.79
C ASN A 63 -24.38 -9.54 12.94
N PHE A 64 -25.47 -10.29 12.97
CA PHE A 64 -25.64 -11.47 12.14
C PHE A 64 -25.53 -11.09 10.65
N GLY A 65 -24.63 -11.77 9.91
CA GLY A 65 -24.33 -11.43 8.51
C GLY A 65 -23.45 -10.19 8.30
N GLY A 66 -23.02 -9.49 9.36
CA GLY A 66 -22.14 -8.33 9.27
C GLY A 66 -20.68 -8.69 9.01
N PHE A 67 -19.86 -7.69 8.69
CA PHE A 67 -18.43 -7.87 8.45
C PHE A 67 -17.70 -8.33 9.72
N ASN A 68 -16.95 -9.41 9.62
CA ASN A 68 -16.13 -9.93 10.71
C ASN A 68 -14.71 -9.33 10.66
N TYR A 69 -14.53 -8.23 11.40
CA TYR A 69 -13.26 -7.52 11.44
C TYR A 69 -12.12 -8.35 12.04
N GLN A 70 -12.38 -9.16 13.06
CA GLN A 70 -11.40 -10.06 13.65
C GLN A 70 -10.90 -11.10 12.64
N ALA A 71 -11.81 -11.73 11.89
CA ALA A 71 -11.45 -12.69 10.85
C ALA A 71 -10.63 -12.03 9.75
N TYR A 72 -11.01 -10.81 9.33
CA TYR A 72 -10.25 -10.03 8.35
C TYR A 72 -8.82 -9.73 8.83
N LEU A 73 -8.63 -9.24 10.05
CA LEU A 73 -7.30 -8.97 10.59
C LEU A 73 -6.45 -10.23 10.70
N LYS A 74 -7.05 -11.37 11.07
CA LYS A 74 -6.37 -12.68 11.11
C LYS A 74 -5.81 -13.07 9.74
N THR A 75 -6.50 -12.79 8.63
CA THR A 75 -5.97 -13.04 7.28
C THR A 75 -4.75 -12.18 6.94
N GLN A 76 -4.56 -11.07 7.67
CA GLN A 76 -3.40 -10.18 7.55
C GLN A 76 -2.29 -10.52 8.56
N GLY A 77 -2.43 -11.61 9.32
CA GLY A 77 -1.49 -11.97 10.38
C GLY A 77 -1.57 -11.09 11.63
N ILE A 78 -2.66 -10.34 11.80
CA ILE A 78 -2.87 -9.44 12.93
C ILE A 78 -3.87 -10.08 13.89
N TYR A 79 -3.40 -10.39 15.08
CA TYR A 79 -4.19 -11.07 16.11
C TYR A 79 -4.61 -10.15 17.26
N GLN A 80 -3.95 -9.01 17.38
CA GLN A 80 -4.15 -8.08 18.48
C GLN A 80 -4.24 -6.65 17.99
N THR A 81 -5.03 -5.84 18.68
CA THR A 81 -5.14 -4.40 18.49
C THR A 81 -4.56 -3.67 19.69
N LEU A 82 -3.94 -2.52 19.44
CA LEU A 82 -3.34 -1.67 20.46
C LEU A 82 -4.00 -0.29 20.42
N ASN A 83 -4.66 0.07 21.51
CA ASN A 83 -5.23 1.39 21.70
C ASN A 83 -4.26 2.23 22.52
N ILE A 84 -3.64 3.22 21.89
CA ILE A 84 -2.67 4.12 22.52
C ILE A 84 -3.41 5.11 23.42
N LYS A 85 -2.91 5.29 24.65
CA LYS A 85 -3.34 6.33 25.57
C LYS A 85 -2.42 7.54 25.50
N LYS A 86 -1.10 7.31 25.44
CA LYS A 86 -0.08 8.36 25.42
C LYS A 86 1.13 7.90 24.61
N ILE A 87 1.64 8.80 23.80
CA ILE A 87 2.93 8.63 23.10
C ILE A 87 4.00 9.30 23.99
N GLN A 88 5.05 8.55 24.30
CA GLN A 88 6.16 9.04 25.11
C GLN A 88 7.30 9.56 24.24
N SER A 89 7.67 8.80 23.20
CA SER A 89 8.72 9.22 22.27
C SER A 89 8.47 8.66 20.87
N LEU A 90 8.95 9.41 19.87
CA LEU A 90 8.94 9.03 18.45
C LEU A 90 10.37 9.23 17.93
N GLN A 91 11.07 8.14 17.62
CA GLN A 91 12.47 8.20 17.21
C GLN A 91 12.63 7.64 15.80
N LYS A 92 13.27 8.43 14.92
CA LYS A 92 13.59 7.97 13.57
C LYS A 92 14.64 6.88 13.62
N VAL A 93 14.38 5.77 12.92
CA VAL A 93 15.27 4.60 12.89
C VAL A 93 15.56 4.17 11.46
N SER A 94 16.63 3.42 11.30
CA SER A 94 16.98 2.74 10.07
C SER A 94 16.78 1.23 10.25
N SER A 95 16.47 0.54 9.17
CA SER A 95 16.28 -0.93 9.19
C SER A 95 16.94 -1.57 7.99
N TRP A 96 17.40 -2.81 8.17
CA TRP A 96 17.86 -3.70 7.10
C TRP A 96 16.72 -4.59 6.54
N ASP A 97 15.56 -4.56 7.16
CA ASP A 97 14.37 -5.29 6.69
C ASP A 97 13.85 -4.68 5.40
N ILE A 98 13.81 -5.49 4.33
CA ILE A 98 13.36 -5.06 3.00
C ILE A 98 11.90 -4.62 3.04
N GLY A 99 11.05 -5.32 3.80
CA GLY A 99 9.63 -4.99 3.93
C GLY A 99 9.41 -3.63 4.60
N GLU A 100 10.17 -3.33 5.66
CA GLU A 100 10.09 -2.04 6.35
C GLU A 100 10.57 -0.89 5.45
N ASN A 101 11.67 -1.09 4.72
CA ASN A 101 12.17 -0.09 3.75
C ASN A 101 11.18 0.13 2.60
N LEU A 102 10.53 -0.93 2.14
CA LEU A 102 9.53 -0.85 1.10
C LEU A 102 8.29 -0.09 1.56
N SER A 103 7.85 -0.31 2.80
CA SER A 103 6.78 0.48 3.44
C SER A 103 7.13 1.98 3.46
N SER A 104 8.36 2.33 3.86
CA SER A 104 8.84 3.71 3.81
C SER A 104 8.86 4.29 2.39
N LEU A 105 9.35 3.52 1.41
CA LEU A 105 9.39 3.94 0.01
C LEU A 105 7.98 4.18 -0.55
N ARG A 106 7.05 3.26 -0.26
CA ARG A 106 5.65 3.38 -0.66
C ARG A 106 5.01 4.63 -0.07
N ARG A 107 5.23 4.89 1.22
CA ARG A 107 4.72 6.10 1.88
C ARG A 107 5.30 7.37 1.27
N LYS A 108 6.60 7.40 0.96
CA LYS A 108 7.23 8.52 0.27
C LYS A 108 6.57 8.80 -1.08
N ALA A 109 6.28 7.75 -1.86
CA ALA A 109 5.58 7.89 -3.13
C ALA A 109 4.17 8.47 -2.96
N VAL A 110 3.41 7.98 -1.96
CA VAL A 110 2.07 8.52 -1.65
C VAL A 110 2.15 10.00 -1.27
N VAL A 111 3.03 10.35 -0.33
CA VAL A 111 3.20 11.75 0.11
C VAL A 111 3.66 12.64 -1.05
N TRP A 112 4.59 12.16 -1.88
CA TRP A 112 5.05 12.90 -3.05
C TRP A 112 3.91 13.20 -4.03
N ILE A 113 3.06 12.21 -4.33
CA ILE A 113 1.88 12.42 -5.18
C ILE A 113 0.96 13.45 -4.54
N LYS A 114 0.68 13.33 -3.24
CA LYS A 114 -0.21 14.25 -2.53
C LYS A 114 0.29 15.70 -2.50
N THR A 115 1.59 15.91 -2.52
CA THR A 115 2.19 17.26 -2.49
C THR A 115 2.34 17.89 -3.88
N HIS A 116 2.46 17.09 -4.96
CA HIS A 116 2.77 17.60 -6.30
C HIS A 116 1.55 17.64 -7.22
N PHE A 117 0.48 16.92 -6.91
CA PHE A 117 -0.73 16.94 -7.72
C PHE A 117 -1.84 17.79 -7.07
N PRO A 118 -2.69 18.49 -7.86
CA PRO A 118 -3.83 19.25 -7.35
C PRO A 118 -4.88 18.32 -6.74
N ASP A 119 -5.68 18.85 -5.79
CA ASP A 119 -6.62 18.08 -4.97
C ASP A 119 -7.51 17.09 -5.74
N PRO A 120 -8.15 17.44 -6.88
CA PRO A 120 -8.98 16.47 -7.57
C PRO A 120 -8.21 15.25 -8.08
N MET A 121 -6.91 15.41 -8.38
CA MET A 121 -6.07 14.37 -8.98
C MET A 121 -5.32 13.50 -7.96
N ARG A 122 -5.10 13.98 -6.74
CA ARG A 122 -4.28 13.28 -5.72
C ARG A 122 -4.77 11.86 -5.45
N ASN A 123 -6.07 11.74 -5.15
CA ASN A 123 -6.69 10.46 -4.81
C ASN A 123 -6.73 9.52 -6.02
N TYR A 124 -6.95 10.06 -7.22
CA TYR A 124 -6.86 9.28 -8.45
C TYR A 124 -5.46 8.73 -8.68
N MET A 125 -4.44 9.57 -8.55
CA MET A 125 -3.06 9.16 -8.80
C MET A 125 -2.56 8.15 -7.77
N THR A 126 -2.90 8.32 -6.49
CA THR A 126 -2.53 7.34 -5.46
C THR A 126 -3.23 5.99 -5.66
N GLY A 127 -4.52 6.00 -5.98
CA GLY A 127 -5.28 4.78 -6.30
C GLY A 127 -4.77 4.11 -7.57
N LEU A 128 -4.64 4.86 -8.66
CA LEU A 128 -4.29 4.34 -9.98
C LEU A 128 -2.85 3.82 -10.05
N LEU A 129 -1.88 4.54 -9.45
CA LEU A 129 -0.45 4.20 -9.54
C LEU A 129 0.00 3.22 -8.47
N LEU A 130 -0.53 3.34 -7.25
CA LEU A 130 -0.03 2.61 -6.09
C LEU A 130 -1.08 1.65 -5.49
N GLY A 131 -2.33 1.71 -5.94
CA GLY A 131 -3.43 0.97 -5.33
C GLY A 131 -3.74 1.41 -3.90
N HIS A 132 -3.33 2.64 -3.54
CA HIS A 132 -3.55 3.20 -2.22
C HIS A 132 -4.80 4.07 -2.26
N LEU A 133 -5.88 3.60 -1.64
CA LEU A 133 -7.12 4.33 -1.48
C LEU A 133 -7.15 4.93 -0.08
N ASP A 134 -7.28 6.23 -0.01
CA ASP A 134 -7.37 6.97 1.25
C ASP A 134 -8.82 7.04 1.74
N THR A 135 -9.02 7.46 2.99
CA THR A 135 -10.35 7.66 3.57
C THR A 135 -11.20 8.66 2.79
N ASP A 136 -10.58 9.71 2.24
CA ASP A 136 -11.26 10.68 1.37
C ASP A 136 -11.82 10.06 0.08
N PHE A 137 -11.31 8.88 -0.30
CA PHE A 137 -11.83 8.12 -1.42
C PHE A 137 -13.15 7.40 -1.07
N GLU A 138 -13.47 7.20 0.21
CA GLU A 138 -14.71 6.53 0.63
C GLU A 138 -15.95 7.32 0.20
N GLU A 139 -15.91 8.66 0.28
CA GLU A 139 -17.00 9.52 -0.21
C GLU A 139 -17.15 9.44 -1.73
N MET A 140 -16.04 9.38 -2.46
CA MET A 140 -16.04 9.24 -3.92
C MET A 140 -16.39 7.80 -4.35
N ASN A 141 -16.18 6.82 -3.49
CA ASN A 141 -16.41 5.41 -3.77
C ASN A 141 -17.89 5.14 -4.09
N GLU A 142 -18.82 5.75 -3.37
CA GLU A 142 -20.25 5.61 -3.63
C GLU A 142 -20.62 6.15 -5.03
N LEU A 143 -20.06 7.31 -5.41
CA LEU A 143 -20.28 7.90 -6.73
C LEU A 143 -19.71 7.03 -7.85
N TYR A 144 -18.46 6.56 -7.70
CA TYR A 144 -17.83 5.70 -8.72
C TYR A 144 -18.45 4.31 -8.79
N SER A 145 -18.93 3.78 -7.65
CA SER A 145 -19.68 2.55 -7.61
C SER A 145 -21.01 2.66 -8.34
N SER A 146 -21.73 3.77 -8.15
CA SER A 146 -22.99 4.03 -8.84
C SER A 146 -22.81 4.20 -10.35
N LEU A 147 -21.66 4.74 -10.78
CA LEU A 147 -21.28 4.87 -12.20
C LEU A 147 -20.67 3.57 -12.79
N GLY A 148 -20.48 2.53 -11.98
CA GLY A 148 -19.88 1.26 -12.39
C GLY A 148 -18.39 1.33 -12.75
N ILE A 149 -17.69 2.42 -12.42
CA ILE A 149 -16.26 2.62 -12.77
C ILE A 149 -15.29 2.39 -11.63
N ILE A 150 -15.78 1.93 -10.48
CA ILE A 150 -14.94 1.64 -9.30
C ILE A 150 -13.81 0.65 -9.60
N HIS A 151 -14.02 -0.27 -10.55
CA HIS A 151 -13.01 -1.25 -10.94
C HIS A 151 -11.75 -0.64 -11.58
N LEU A 152 -11.80 0.62 -12.05
CA LEU A 152 -10.63 1.32 -12.59
C LEU A 152 -9.60 1.64 -11.49
N PHE A 153 -10.03 1.72 -10.23
CA PHE A 153 -9.14 1.99 -9.08
C PHE A 153 -8.56 0.71 -8.47
N ALA A 154 -9.11 -0.45 -8.80
CA ALA A 154 -8.44 -1.70 -8.53
C ALA A 154 -7.27 -1.85 -9.50
N LEU A 155 -6.04 -1.99 -8.97
CA LEU A 155 -4.85 -2.23 -9.80
C LEU A 155 -5.08 -3.42 -10.73
N SER A 156 -5.30 -3.12 -12.01
CA SER A 156 -5.61 -4.12 -13.02
C SER A 156 -4.35 -4.63 -13.71
N GLY A 157 -4.42 -5.85 -14.26
CA GLY A 157 -3.34 -6.40 -15.07
C GLY A 157 -3.00 -5.54 -16.30
N MET A 158 -3.99 -4.84 -16.84
CA MET A 158 -3.80 -3.91 -17.96
C MET A 158 -2.94 -2.71 -17.58
N GLN A 159 -3.16 -2.11 -16.39
CA GLN A 159 -2.35 -1.00 -15.89
C GLN A 159 -0.90 -1.43 -15.67
N VAL A 160 -0.69 -2.59 -15.04
CA VAL A 160 0.65 -3.19 -14.90
C VAL A 160 1.32 -3.34 -16.27
N GLY A 161 0.54 -3.83 -17.24
CA GLY A 161 0.96 -3.94 -18.63
C GLY A 161 1.46 -2.63 -19.20
N PHE A 162 0.64 -1.60 -19.09
CA PHE A 162 0.95 -0.27 -19.60
C PHE A 162 2.24 0.31 -19.00
N PHE A 163 2.42 0.22 -17.67
CA PHE A 163 3.64 0.70 -17.01
C PHE A 163 4.88 -0.09 -17.42
N MET A 164 4.77 -1.41 -17.51
CA MET A 164 5.88 -2.27 -17.93
C MET A 164 6.30 -1.99 -19.38
N ASP A 165 5.33 -1.83 -20.27
CA ASP A 165 5.59 -1.57 -21.68
C ASP A 165 6.10 -0.14 -21.89
N GLY A 166 5.59 0.85 -21.15
CA GLY A 166 6.10 2.20 -21.10
C GLY A 166 7.56 2.27 -20.64
N PHE A 167 7.89 1.57 -19.56
CA PHE A 167 9.25 1.45 -19.04
C PHE A 167 10.19 0.82 -20.08
N LYS A 168 9.80 -0.27 -20.72
CA LYS A 168 10.56 -0.91 -21.80
C LYS A 168 10.81 0.05 -22.97
N LYS A 169 9.76 0.75 -23.42
CA LYS A 169 9.88 1.73 -24.52
C LYS A 169 10.84 2.87 -24.17
N LEU A 170 10.80 3.35 -22.91
CA LEU A 170 11.72 4.37 -22.42
C LEU A 170 13.17 3.88 -22.47
N LEU A 171 13.44 2.69 -21.98
CA LEU A 171 14.79 2.10 -21.99
C LEU A 171 15.32 1.88 -23.42
N LEU A 172 14.46 1.44 -24.36
CA LEU A 172 14.81 1.32 -25.76
C LEU A 172 15.17 2.67 -26.40
N ARG A 173 14.43 3.74 -26.06
CA ARG A 173 14.74 5.10 -26.52
C ARG A 173 16.07 5.61 -25.99
N LEU A 174 16.51 5.14 -24.82
CA LEU A 174 17.82 5.43 -24.24
C LEU A 174 18.96 4.59 -24.86
N GLY A 175 18.66 3.79 -25.88
CA GLY A 175 19.66 3.01 -26.62
C GLY A 175 20.05 1.69 -25.97
N LEU A 176 19.27 1.19 -24.99
CA LEU A 176 19.56 -0.10 -24.40
C LEU A 176 19.18 -1.25 -25.34
N THR A 177 20.03 -2.28 -25.36
CA THR A 177 19.79 -3.49 -26.15
C THR A 177 18.72 -4.38 -25.49
N GLN A 178 18.05 -5.23 -26.29
CA GLN A 178 17.01 -6.15 -25.83
C GLN A 178 17.49 -7.08 -24.69
N GLU A 179 18.75 -7.47 -24.69
CA GLU A 179 19.33 -8.30 -23.64
C GLU A 179 19.45 -7.57 -22.31
N LYS A 180 19.97 -6.33 -22.32
CA LYS A 180 20.07 -5.48 -21.13
C LYS A 180 18.68 -5.11 -20.59
N LEU A 181 17.70 -4.98 -21.48
CA LEU A 181 16.33 -4.68 -21.14
C LEU A 181 15.73 -5.74 -20.19
N LYS A 182 15.98 -7.02 -20.44
CA LYS A 182 15.51 -8.12 -19.58
C LYS A 182 16.01 -7.95 -18.15
N TRP A 183 17.30 -7.69 -17.98
CA TRP A 183 17.93 -7.52 -16.66
C TRP A 183 17.38 -6.33 -15.88
N LEU A 184 17.03 -5.22 -16.55
CA LEU A 184 16.43 -4.07 -15.86
C LEU A 184 14.94 -4.26 -15.58
N THR A 185 14.25 -5.06 -16.39
CA THR A 185 12.80 -5.31 -16.21
C THR A 185 12.51 -6.08 -14.92
N TYR A 186 13.37 -7.02 -14.52
CA TYR A 186 13.16 -7.81 -13.30
C TYR A 186 13.16 -6.94 -12.03
N PRO A 187 14.22 -6.17 -11.72
CA PRO A 187 14.22 -5.32 -10.54
C PRO A 187 13.09 -4.27 -10.58
N PHE A 188 12.79 -3.71 -11.76
CA PHE A 188 11.67 -2.80 -11.90
C PHE A 188 10.34 -3.47 -11.53
N SER A 189 10.10 -4.71 -12.01
CA SER A 189 8.90 -5.47 -11.68
C SER A 189 8.76 -5.72 -10.17
N LEU A 190 9.87 -6.05 -9.52
CA LEU A 190 9.88 -6.31 -8.09
C LEU A 190 9.62 -5.02 -7.28
N ILE A 191 10.25 -3.92 -7.67
CA ILE A 191 10.03 -2.61 -7.05
C ILE A 191 8.57 -2.19 -7.23
N TYR A 192 8.03 -2.34 -8.45
CA TYR A 192 6.64 -1.98 -8.73
C TYR A 192 5.66 -2.85 -7.93
N ALA A 193 5.87 -4.17 -7.87
CA ALA A 193 5.07 -5.06 -7.02
C ALA A 193 5.09 -4.63 -5.56
N GLY A 194 6.25 -4.23 -5.08
CA GLY A 194 6.43 -3.70 -3.73
C GLY A 194 5.68 -2.39 -3.50
N LEU A 195 5.80 -1.43 -4.41
CA LEU A 195 5.09 -0.14 -4.32
C LEU A 195 3.57 -0.31 -4.32
N THR A 196 3.06 -1.34 -4.98
CA THR A 196 1.63 -1.67 -5.02
C THR A 196 1.17 -2.61 -3.89
N GLY A 197 2.06 -2.92 -2.95
CA GLY A 197 1.77 -3.77 -1.78
C GLY A 197 1.57 -5.24 -2.13
N PHE A 198 2.23 -5.74 -3.17
CA PHE A 198 2.14 -7.15 -3.61
C PHE A 198 0.69 -7.63 -3.85
N SER A 199 -0.16 -6.77 -4.41
CA SER A 199 -1.54 -7.18 -4.71
C SER A 199 -1.55 -8.38 -5.67
N ALA A 200 -2.48 -9.30 -5.46
CA ALA A 200 -2.54 -10.56 -6.22
C ALA A 200 -2.67 -10.33 -7.74
N SER A 201 -3.42 -9.30 -8.15
CA SER A 201 -3.58 -8.91 -9.55
C SER A 201 -2.27 -8.45 -10.19
N VAL A 202 -1.46 -7.65 -9.45
CA VAL A 202 -0.16 -7.17 -9.90
C VAL A 202 0.82 -8.33 -10.02
N ILE A 203 0.93 -9.16 -8.99
CA ILE A 203 1.84 -10.32 -9.00
C ILE A 203 1.52 -11.24 -10.18
N ARG A 204 0.24 -11.59 -10.38
CA ARG A 204 -0.19 -12.43 -11.51
C ARG A 204 0.22 -11.82 -12.84
N SER A 205 -0.04 -10.53 -13.04
CA SER A 205 0.27 -9.85 -14.31
C SER A 205 1.77 -9.72 -14.57
N LEU A 206 2.57 -9.48 -13.53
CA LEU A 206 4.02 -9.45 -13.64
C LEU A 206 4.59 -10.82 -13.97
N LEU A 207 4.11 -11.89 -13.30
CA LEU A 207 4.52 -13.26 -13.58
C LEU A 207 4.18 -13.66 -15.03
N GLN A 208 2.98 -13.36 -15.51
CA GLN A 208 2.60 -13.64 -16.91
C GLN A 208 3.54 -12.92 -17.89
N LYS A 209 3.84 -11.64 -17.67
CA LYS A 209 4.75 -10.89 -18.54
C LYS A 209 6.20 -11.39 -18.49
N LEU A 210 6.68 -11.77 -17.31
CA LEU A 210 8.03 -12.33 -17.16
C LEU A 210 8.14 -13.70 -17.84
N LEU A 211 7.14 -14.57 -17.69
CA LEU A 211 7.09 -15.88 -18.36
C LEU A 211 7.00 -15.74 -19.90
N ALA A 212 6.19 -14.80 -20.39
CA ALA A 212 6.11 -14.51 -21.82
C ALA A 212 7.46 -14.04 -22.41
N GLN A 213 8.30 -13.32 -21.64
CA GLN A 213 9.66 -12.96 -22.07
C GLN A 213 10.60 -14.15 -22.23
N HIS A 214 10.32 -15.27 -21.57
CA HIS A 214 11.10 -16.51 -21.67
C HIS A 214 10.55 -17.50 -22.70
N GLY A 215 9.59 -17.07 -23.53
CA GLY A 215 9.03 -17.92 -24.60
C GLY A 215 8.03 -18.95 -24.12
N VAL A 216 7.57 -18.90 -22.88
CA VAL A 216 6.47 -19.75 -22.40
C VAL A 216 5.17 -19.22 -23.01
N LYS A 217 4.81 -19.76 -24.18
CA LYS A 217 3.54 -19.48 -24.84
C LYS A 217 2.49 -20.42 -24.26
N GLY A 218 1.34 -19.90 -23.86
CA GLY A 218 0.19 -20.73 -23.49
C GLY A 218 -0.43 -20.49 -22.10
N LEU A 219 0.09 -19.54 -21.31
CA LEU A 219 -0.51 -19.19 -20.01
C LEU A 219 -1.67 -18.20 -20.14
N ASP A 220 -1.87 -17.61 -21.32
CA ASP A 220 -2.89 -16.58 -21.52
C ASP A 220 -4.34 -17.12 -21.42
N ASN A 221 -4.54 -18.42 -21.65
CA ASN A 221 -5.87 -19.03 -21.63
C ASN A 221 -6.28 -19.64 -20.27
N PHE A 222 -5.36 -19.85 -19.36
CA PHE A 222 -5.67 -20.45 -18.04
C PHE A 222 -5.97 -19.43 -16.94
N ALA A 223 -5.82 -18.15 -17.19
CA ALA A 223 -5.94 -17.10 -16.17
C ALA A 223 -7.29 -16.34 -16.22
N LEU A 224 -8.23 -16.76 -17.06
CA LEU A 224 -9.53 -16.11 -17.27
C LEU A 224 -10.75 -16.94 -16.85
N THR A 225 -10.54 -18.13 -16.29
CA THR A 225 -11.64 -18.94 -15.72
C THR A 225 -11.56 -19.01 -14.20
#